data_5685d2c31135a1754e1487321f69e969
#
_entry.id   5685d2c31135a1754e1487321f69e969
#
_cell.length_a   1.000
_cell.length_b   1.000
_cell.length_c   1.000
_cell.angle_alpha   90.00
_cell.angle_beta   90.00
_cell.angle_gamma   90.00
#
_symmetry.space_group_name_H-M   'P 1'
#
loop_
_entity.id
_entity.type
_entity.pdbx_description
1 polymer ?
#
loop_
_entity_poly.entity_id
_entity_poly.type
_entity_poly.pdbx_seq_one_letter_code
_entity_poly.pdbx_strand_id
1 'polypeptide(L)'
;MILFDLHLMLNSVNNSLVYNIKKNSLLNVSRSNKNYLFAFVATHLIYYPTPITLTYAWSFGFLAGMCLLTQMISGIFLAMHYTPHVDLAFNSVEYIMRDVPNGWFLRYVHAKGASMFFIVVYSHILRGLYYGSYIKSRV
;
A
#
# COMPACT_ATOMS: atom_id res chain seq x y z
N MET A 1 33.33 -23.03 -9.19
CA MET A 1 32.23 -23.81 -8.60
C MET A 1 32.28 -23.77 -7.07
N ILE A 2 33.37 -24.18 -6.42
CA ILE A 2 33.49 -24.20 -4.94
C ILE A 2 33.34 -22.80 -4.27
N LEU A 3 33.89 -21.73 -4.87
CA LEU A 3 33.77 -20.36 -4.34
C LEU A 3 32.35 -19.80 -4.43
N PHE A 4 31.56 -20.23 -5.42
CA PHE A 4 30.17 -19.82 -5.58
C PHE A 4 29.27 -20.48 -4.52
N ASP A 5 29.53 -21.76 -4.22
CA ASP A 5 28.82 -22.47 -3.18
C ASP A 5 29.15 -21.94 -1.78
N LEU A 6 30.42 -21.53 -1.54
CA LEU A 6 30.81 -20.93 -0.28
C LEU A 6 30.13 -19.57 -0.05
N HIS A 7 29.99 -18.76 -1.10
CA HIS A 7 29.29 -17.47 -1.03
C HIS A 7 27.79 -17.65 -0.77
N LEU A 8 27.17 -18.66 -1.36
CA LEU A 8 25.75 -18.98 -1.10
C LEU A 8 25.55 -19.52 0.34
N MET A 9 26.47 -20.34 0.83
CA MET A 9 26.46 -20.83 2.23
C MET A 9 26.64 -19.70 3.23
N LEU A 10 27.60 -18.79 3.02
CA LEU A 10 27.80 -17.63 3.89
C LEU A 10 26.61 -16.69 3.91
N ASN A 11 25.95 -16.48 2.76
CA ASN A 11 24.71 -15.69 2.69
C ASN A 11 23.55 -16.37 3.42
N SER A 12 23.43 -17.68 3.35
CA SER A 12 22.37 -18.41 4.06
C SER A 12 22.57 -18.37 5.58
N VAL A 13 23.81 -18.49 6.05
CA VAL A 13 24.16 -18.41 7.49
C VAL A 13 23.94 -17.00 8.01
N ASN A 14 24.38 -15.95 7.28
CA ASN A 14 24.13 -14.57 7.67
C ASN A 14 22.64 -14.25 7.73
N ASN A 15 21.85 -14.73 6.76
CA ASN A 15 20.41 -14.52 6.76
C ASN A 15 19.71 -15.22 7.92
N SER A 16 20.18 -16.42 8.31
CA SER A 16 19.63 -17.15 9.45
C SER A 16 19.98 -16.48 10.78
N LEU A 17 21.20 -15.94 10.92
CA LEU A 17 21.62 -15.20 12.12
C LEU A 17 20.86 -13.88 12.27
N VAL A 18 20.73 -13.10 11.21
CA VAL A 18 19.94 -11.86 11.21
C VAL A 18 18.47 -12.14 11.52
N TYR A 19 17.91 -13.22 10.99
CA TYR A 19 16.54 -13.66 11.30
C TYR A 19 16.39 -14.01 12.79
N ASN A 20 17.32 -14.77 13.36
CA ASN A 20 17.26 -15.17 14.76
C ASN A 20 17.44 -14.00 15.73
N ILE A 21 18.35 -13.06 15.43
CA ILE A 21 18.52 -11.85 16.24
C ILE A 21 17.23 -11.00 16.20
N LYS A 22 16.63 -10.84 15.04
CA LYS A 22 15.39 -10.09 14.87
C LYS A 22 14.21 -10.78 15.54
N LYS A 23 14.12 -12.10 15.47
CA LYS A 23 13.10 -12.90 16.18
C LYS A 23 13.20 -12.75 17.69
N ASN A 24 14.41 -12.78 18.26
CA ASN A 24 14.61 -12.60 19.69
C ASN A 24 14.28 -11.18 20.16
N SER A 25 14.58 -10.16 19.36
CA SER A 25 14.18 -8.77 19.65
C SER A 25 12.66 -8.59 19.62
N LEU A 26 11.97 -9.24 18.68
CA LEU A 26 10.51 -9.24 18.57
C LEU A 26 9.85 -9.90 19.79
N LEU A 27 10.39 -11.02 20.25
CA LEU A 27 9.88 -11.71 21.45
C LEU A 27 10.05 -10.86 22.71
N ASN A 28 11.13 -10.12 22.82
CA ASN A 28 11.38 -9.22 23.96
C ASN A 28 10.44 -8.00 23.93
N VAL A 29 10.16 -7.44 22.77
CA VAL A 29 9.20 -6.33 22.61
C VAL A 29 7.78 -6.78 22.94
N SER A 30 7.38 -7.99 22.50
CA SER A 30 6.06 -8.56 22.82
C SER A 30 5.87 -8.82 24.30
N ARG A 31 6.93 -9.21 25.02
CA ARG A 31 6.88 -9.43 26.48
C ARG A 31 6.85 -8.14 27.29
N SER A 32 7.48 -7.07 26.79
CA SER A 32 7.58 -5.77 27.48
C SER A 32 6.30 -4.92 27.36
N ASN A 33 5.50 -5.12 26.33
CA ASN A 33 4.33 -4.29 26.06
C ASN A 33 3.03 -4.97 26.49
N LYS A 34 2.41 -4.46 27.57
CA LYS A 34 1.10 -4.91 28.07
C LYS A 34 -0.07 -4.58 27.12
N ASN A 35 0.14 -3.72 26.10
CA ASN A 35 -0.88 -3.32 25.13
C ASN A 35 -0.77 -4.18 23.88
N TYR A 36 -1.65 -5.17 23.73
CA TYR A 36 -1.69 -6.08 22.58
C TYR A 36 -1.82 -5.36 21.25
N LEU A 37 -2.58 -4.25 21.16
CA LEU A 37 -2.73 -3.46 19.96
C LEU A 37 -1.40 -2.82 19.51
N PHE A 38 -0.65 -2.26 20.44
CA PHE A 38 0.65 -1.66 20.13
C PHE A 38 1.68 -2.72 19.74
N ALA A 39 1.70 -3.87 20.39
CA ALA A 39 2.56 -4.99 20.04
C ALA A 39 2.24 -5.52 18.64
N PHE A 40 0.95 -5.63 18.28
CA PHE A 40 0.50 -6.03 16.95
C PHE A 40 0.98 -5.04 15.87
N VAL A 41 0.74 -3.75 16.06
CA VAL A 41 1.17 -2.70 15.13
C VAL A 41 2.71 -2.69 15.00
N ALA A 42 3.42 -2.75 16.11
CA ALA A 42 4.89 -2.77 16.10
C ALA A 42 5.44 -3.98 15.35
N THR A 43 4.86 -5.17 15.55
CA THR A 43 5.31 -6.40 14.89
C THR A 43 5.09 -6.36 13.37
N HIS A 44 3.94 -5.82 12.92
CA HIS A 44 3.57 -5.84 11.50
C HIS A 44 4.11 -4.65 10.70
N LEU A 45 4.30 -3.48 11.32
CA LEU A 45 4.77 -2.28 10.62
C LEU A 45 6.25 -1.97 10.86
N ILE A 46 6.76 -2.15 12.09
CA ILE A 46 8.12 -1.73 12.45
C ILE A 46 9.11 -2.89 12.32
N TYR A 47 8.74 -4.06 12.83
CA TYR A 47 9.65 -5.21 12.93
C TYR A 47 9.45 -6.25 11.81
N TYR A 48 8.62 -5.94 10.82
CA TYR A 48 8.43 -6.83 9.68
C TYR A 48 9.74 -7.05 8.92
N PRO A 49 10.21 -8.30 8.74
CA PRO A 49 11.45 -8.58 8.02
C PRO A 49 11.26 -8.31 6.53
N THR A 50 11.89 -7.25 6.03
CA THR A 50 11.89 -6.92 4.60
C THR A 50 13.15 -7.44 3.93
N PRO A 51 13.08 -8.03 2.72
CA PRO A 51 14.25 -8.42 1.95
C PRO A 51 15.07 -7.18 1.56
N ILE A 52 16.40 -7.30 1.55
CA ILE A 52 17.33 -6.21 1.19
C ILE A 52 17.21 -5.83 -0.30
N THR A 53 16.69 -6.75 -1.11
CA THR A 53 16.55 -6.57 -2.58
C THR A 53 15.32 -5.77 -2.99
N LEU A 54 14.60 -5.16 -2.06
CA LEU A 54 13.45 -4.31 -2.38
C LEU A 54 13.89 -3.04 -3.09
N THR A 55 13.27 -2.80 -4.24
CA THR A 55 13.41 -1.55 -5.00
C THR A 55 12.17 -0.67 -4.81
N TYR A 56 12.20 0.55 -5.33
CA TYR A 56 11.03 1.46 -5.31
C TYR A 56 9.77 0.86 -5.96
N ALA A 57 9.93 -0.12 -6.85
CA ALA A 57 8.80 -0.84 -7.46
C ALA A 57 7.89 -1.56 -6.44
N TRP A 58 8.37 -1.86 -5.24
CA TRP A 58 7.54 -2.43 -4.17
C TRP A 58 6.63 -1.41 -3.49
N SER A 59 6.89 -0.11 -3.66
CA SER A 59 6.06 0.96 -3.11
C SER A 59 4.73 1.15 -3.84
N PHE A 60 4.55 0.60 -5.04
CA PHE A 60 3.30 0.74 -5.80
C PHE A 60 2.07 0.17 -5.09
N GLY A 61 2.23 -0.89 -4.29
CA GLY A 61 1.12 -1.42 -3.48
C GLY A 61 0.64 -0.43 -2.42
N PHE A 62 1.55 0.20 -1.69
CA PHE A 62 1.24 1.24 -0.72
C PHE A 62 0.64 2.48 -1.39
N LEU A 63 1.22 2.91 -2.50
CA LEU A 63 0.72 4.06 -3.27
C LEU A 63 -0.70 3.82 -3.80
N ALA A 64 -1.01 2.61 -4.28
CA ALA A 64 -2.37 2.22 -4.67
C ALA A 64 -3.36 2.31 -3.49
N GLY A 65 -2.95 1.87 -2.29
CA GLY A 65 -3.73 2.00 -1.07
C GLY A 65 -4.01 3.46 -0.69
N MET A 66 -3.03 4.34 -0.81
CA MET A 66 -3.20 5.78 -0.58
C MET A 66 -4.12 6.43 -1.60
N CYS A 67 -3.98 6.08 -2.88
CA CYS A 67 -4.90 6.56 -3.92
C CYS A 67 -6.34 6.08 -3.66
N LEU A 68 -6.51 4.81 -3.26
CA LEU A 68 -7.82 4.26 -2.92
C LEU A 68 -8.47 5.01 -1.75
N LEU A 69 -7.70 5.25 -0.68
CA LEU A 69 -8.19 6.00 0.48
C LEU A 69 -8.65 7.41 0.07
N THR A 70 -7.86 8.09 -0.76
CA THR A 70 -8.22 9.42 -1.28
C THR A 70 -9.51 9.36 -2.10
N GLN A 71 -9.69 8.35 -2.95
CA GLN A 71 -10.90 8.14 -3.73
C GLN A 71 -12.11 7.86 -2.85
N MET A 72 -11.98 7.04 -1.83
CA MET A 72 -13.08 6.75 -0.89
C MET A 72 -13.52 8.02 -0.15
N ILE A 73 -12.58 8.76 0.43
CA ILE A 73 -12.91 9.98 1.20
C ILE A 73 -13.55 11.03 0.28
N SER A 74 -12.94 11.35 -0.86
CA SER A 74 -13.49 12.35 -1.78
C SER A 74 -14.83 11.91 -2.37
N GLY A 75 -15.01 10.61 -2.64
CA GLY A 75 -16.25 10.04 -3.15
C GLY A 75 -17.41 10.14 -2.16
N ILE A 76 -17.17 9.90 -0.87
CA ILE A 76 -18.19 10.07 0.17
C ILE A 76 -18.68 11.52 0.22
N PHE A 77 -17.76 12.51 0.24
CA PHE A 77 -18.15 13.90 0.25
C PHE A 77 -18.91 14.32 -1.02
N LEU A 78 -18.52 13.85 -2.19
CA LEU A 78 -19.26 14.11 -3.42
C LEU A 78 -20.65 13.46 -3.44
N ALA A 79 -20.77 12.24 -2.93
CA ALA A 79 -22.04 11.53 -2.86
C ALA A 79 -23.07 12.21 -1.96
N MET A 80 -22.63 12.97 -0.96
CA MET A 80 -23.53 13.74 -0.07
C MET A 80 -24.29 14.85 -0.80
N HIS A 81 -23.77 15.33 -1.94
CA HIS A 81 -24.33 16.46 -2.70
C HIS A 81 -24.87 16.05 -4.06
N TYR A 82 -24.52 14.86 -4.55
CA TYR A 82 -24.91 14.38 -5.87
C TYR A 82 -26.29 13.69 -5.82
N THR A 83 -27.16 14.07 -6.77
CA THR A 83 -28.47 13.46 -6.92
C THR A 83 -28.52 12.60 -8.19
N PRO A 84 -28.59 11.26 -8.10
CA PRO A 84 -28.58 10.34 -9.23
C PRO A 84 -29.98 10.28 -9.90
N HIS A 85 -30.41 11.36 -10.53
CA HIS A 85 -31.67 11.45 -11.26
C HIS A 85 -31.43 12.06 -12.63
N VAL A 86 -32.16 11.60 -13.68
CA VAL A 86 -31.92 12.02 -15.07
C VAL A 86 -31.97 13.54 -15.22
N ASP A 87 -32.97 14.18 -14.62
CA ASP A 87 -33.15 15.64 -14.75
C ASP A 87 -32.31 16.45 -13.77
N LEU A 88 -31.83 15.84 -12.68
CA LEU A 88 -31.16 16.56 -11.59
C LEU A 88 -29.65 16.30 -11.55
N ALA A 89 -29.14 15.25 -12.18
CA ALA A 89 -27.75 14.86 -12.11
C ALA A 89 -26.81 15.98 -12.57
N PHE A 90 -27.10 16.58 -13.72
CA PHE A 90 -26.29 17.67 -14.24
C PHE A 90 -26.32 18.90 -13.31
N ASN A 91 -27.49 19.29 -12.88
CA ASN A 91 -27.65 20.45 -11.98
C ASN A 91 -26.96 20.22 -10.63
N SER A 92 -26.99 19.00 -10.09
CA SER A 92 -26.29 18.66 -8.84
C SER A 92 -24.76 18.75 -8.98
N VAL A 93 -24.21 18.40 -10.13
CA VAL A 93 -22.79 18.57 -10.42
C VAL A 93 -22.41 20.04 -10.55
N GLU A 94 -23.24 20.85 -11.22
CA GLU A 94 -23.06 22.33 -11.30
C GLU A 94 -23.11 22.95 -9.89
N TYR A 95 -24.06 22.53 -9.06
CA TYR A 95 -24.16 22.96 -7.67
C TYR A 95 -22.89 22.63 -6.86
N ILE A 96 -22.36 21.41 -6.98
CA ILE A 96 -21.10 21.02 -6.32
C ILE A 96 -19.95 21.93 -6.76
N MET A 97 -19.90 22.27 -8.05
CA MET A 97 -18.80 23.08 -8.60
C MET A 97 -18.84 24.55 -8.21
N ARG A 98 -20.03 25.10 -7.97
CA ARG A 98 -20.22 26.55 -7.74
C ARG A 98 -20.52 26.90 -6.30
N ASP A 99 -21.43 26.18 -5.67
CA ASP A 99 -22.04 26.60 -4.41
C ASP A 99 -21.46 25.88 -3.19
N VAL A 100 -20.97 24.63 -3.37
CA VAL A 100 -20.34 23.89 -2.26
C VAL A 100 -18.93 24.41 -1.99
N PRO A 101 -18.59 24.81 -0.76
CA PRO A 101 -17.24 25.23 -0.42
C PRO A 101 -16.20 24.16 -0.78
N ASN A 102 -15.21 24.54 -1.59
CA ASN A 102 -14.18 23.62 -2.13
C ASN A 102 -14.73 22.41 -2.95
N GLY A 103 -15.99 22.43 -3.39
CA GLY A 103 -16.59 21.33 -4.17
C GLY A 103 -15.89 21.10 -5.50
N TRP A 104 -15.48 22.18 -6.18
CA TRP A 104 -14.67 22.10 -7.41
C TRP A 104 -13.36 21.35 -7.18
N PHE A 105 -12.67 21.60 -6.07
CA PHE A 105 -11.41 20.93 -5.72
C PHE A 105 -11.65 19.43 -5.47
N LEU A 106 -12.64 19.06 -4.66
CA LEU A 106 -13.01 17.67 -4.39
C LEU A 106 -13.34 16.90 -5.68
N ARG A 107 -14.10 17.51 -6.58
CA ARG A 107 -14.43 16.90 -7.88
C ARG A 107 -13.21 16.64 -8.72
N TYR A 108 -12.29 17.62 -8.83
CA TYR A 108 -11.06 17.44 -9.60
C TYR A 108 -10.12 16.42 -8.97
N VAL A 109 -9.96 16.41 -7.67
CA VAL A 109 -9.17 15.41 -6.96
C VAL A 109 -9.73 14.01 -7.21
N HIS A 110 -11.04 13.84 -7.13
CA HIS A 110 -11.70 12.57 -7.40
C HIS A 110 -11.51 12.10 -8.85
N ALA A 111 -11.75 12.96 -9.82
CA ALA A 111 -11.62 12.64 -11.24
C ALA A 111 -10.17 12.34 -11.66
N LYS A 112 -9.21 13.16 -11.22
CA LYS A 112 -7.78 12.93 -11.51
C LYS A 112 -7.19 11.79 -10.70
N GLY A 113 -7.63 11.64 -9.46
CA GLY A 113 -7.23 10.55 -8.59
C GLY A 113 -7.63 9.18 -9.13
N ALA A 114 -8.76 9.06 -9.84
CA ALA A 114 -9.15 7.83 -10.52
C ALA A 114 -8.12 7.41 -11.58
N SER A 115 -7.67 8.34 -12.42
CA SER A 115 -6.63 8.07 -13.42
C SER A 115 -5.31 7.65 -12.77
N MET A 116 -4.89 8.35 -11.71
CA MET A 116 -3.68 8.00 -10.95
C MET A 116 -3.79 6.61 -10.31
N PHE A 117 -4.93 6.27 -9.75
CA PHE A 117 -5.16 4.94 -9.16
C PHE A 117 -4.94 3.83 -10.19
N PHE A 118 -5.52 3.93 -11.39
CA PHE A 118 -5.33 2.93 -12.43
C PHE A 118 -3.88 2.85 -12.92
N ILE A 119 -3.18 3.96 -13.10
CA ILE A 119 -1.76 3.96 -13.47
C ILE A 119 -0.93 3.21 -12.44
N VAL A 120 -1.17 3.46 -11.17
CA VAL A 120 -0.44 2.82 -10.06
C VAL A 120 -0.76 1.33 -9.99
N VAL A 121 -2.03 0.93 -10.15
CA VAL A 121 -2.45 -0.48 -10.17
C VAL A 121 -1.81 -1.23 -11.33
N TYR A 122 -1.82 -0.66 -12.55
CA TYR A 122 -1.15 -1.28 -13.69
C TYR A 122 0.35 -1.42 -13.48
N SER A 123 1.00 -0.40 -12.94
CA SER A 123 2.43 -0.47 -12.59
C SER A 123 2.71 -1.56 -11.55
N HIS A 124 1.83 -1.73 -10.58
CA HIS A 124 1.91 -2.78 -9.56
C HIS A 124 1.81 -4.19 -10.19
N ILE A 125 0.87 -4.39 -11.11
CA ILE A 125 0.70 -5.65 -11.85
C ILE A 125 1.91 -5.92 -12.75
N LEU A 126 2.34 -4.92 -13.52
CA LEU A 126 3.51 -5.05 -14.41
C LEU A 126 4.78 -5.40 -13.64
N ARG A 127 4.97 -4.83 -12.43
CA ARG A 127 6.05 -5.22 -11.54
C ARG A 127 5.98 -6.71 -11.19
N GLY A 128 4.80 -7.22 -10.86
CA GLY A 128 4.58 -8.64 -10.55
C GLY A 128 4.91 -9.55 -11.74
N LEU A 129 4.55 -9.15 -12.95
CA LEU A 129 4.88 -9.87 -14.18
C LEU A 129 6.39 -9.81 -14.47
N TYR A 130 7.00 -8.66 -14.38
CA TYR A 130 8.43 -8.48 -14.63
C TYR A 130 9.31 -9.34 -13.71
N TYR A 131 9.00 -9.40 -12.44
CA TYR A 131 9.76 -10.18 -11.45
C TYR A 131 9.31 -11.66 -11.37
N GLY A 132 8.35 -12.09 -12.17
CA GLY A 132 7.88 -13.47 -12.19
C GLY A 132 7.29 -13.95 -10.86
N SER A 133 6.69 -13.05 -10.08
CA SER A 133 6.16 -13.37 -8.75
C SER A 133 4.99 -14.37 -8.78
N TYR A 134 4.39 -14.58 -9.94
CA TYR A 134 3.33 -15.57 -10.17
C TYR A 134 3.84 -17.00 -10.37
N ILE A 135 5.15 -17.19 -10.68
CA ILE A 135 5.74 -18.51 -10.98
C ILE A 135 5.97 -19.30 -9.69
N LYS A 136 6.32 -18.64 -8.60
CA LYS A 136 6.51 -19.27 -7.29
C LYS A 136 5.32 -18.96 -6.41
N SER A 137 4.43 -19.94 -6.24
CA SER A 137 3.41 -19.88 -5.19
C SER A 137 4.12 -19.75 -3.84
N ARG A 138 4.10 -18.58 -3.26
CA ARG A 138 4.52 -18.40 -1.87
C ARG A 138 3.31 -18.68 -1.00
N VAL A 139 3.31 -19.86 -0.43
CA VAL A 139 2.46 -20.21 0.70
C VAL A 139 3.06 -19.57 1.95
#